data_6f28f430f366fcbf69fa62e6730d5dc7
#
_entry.id   6f28f430f366fcbf69fa62e6730d5dc7
#
_cell.length_a   1.000
_cell.length_b   1.000
_cell.length_c   1.000
_cell.angle_alpha   90.00
_cell.angle_beta   90.00
_cell.angle_gamma   90.00
#
_symmetry.space_group_name_H-M   'P 1'
#
loop_
_entity.id
_entity.type
_entity.pdbx_description
1 polymer ?
#
loop_
_entity_poly.entity_id
_entity_poly.type
_entity_poly.pdbx_seq_one_letter_code
_entity_poly.pdbx_strand_id
1 'polypeptide(L)'
;PVVSADLIAVVKDENFQCAKSPLELLEHIDYLLPFIQLSDASPGDSQSALTLIATNLGTRFGVVGTPIPVEHTQAFYEKLATMCVVMTDGDGNELGAGHGSELLGHPLHTLHWLGRDLEYNAQRIQPGDRLSVGPFLTPVPARAGQQISVRYVGLPGEPSISVRISEPI
;
A
#
# COMPACT_ATOMS: atom_id res chain seq x y z
N PRO A 1 17.80 2.46 -5.24
CA PRO A 1 16.53 2.36 -4.54
C PRO A 1 15.77 1.12 -4.96
N VAL A 2 14.79 0.72 -4.12
CA VAL A 2 13.80 -0.30 -4.44
C VAL A 2 12.41 0.33 -4.52
N VAL A 3 11.56 -0.26 -5.35
CA VAL A 3 10.19 0.20 -5.61
C VAL A 3 9.23 -0.90 -5.17
N SER A 4 8.22 -0.55 -4.40
CA SER A 4 7.11 -1.45 -4.05
C SER A 4 5.77 -0.82 -4.41
N ALA A 5 4.81 -1.69 -4.73
CA ALA A 5 3.43 -1.30 -4.99
C ALA A 5 2.59 -1.56 -3.74
N ASP A 6 1.84 -0.56 -3.33
CA ASP A 6 1.05 -0.56 -2.10
C ASP A 6 -0.29 0.15 -2.33
N LEU A 7 -1.14 0.13 -1.35
CA LEU A 7 -2.41 0.87 -1.32
C LEU A 7 -2.51 1.58 0.04
N ILE A 8 -2.87 2.84 0.02
CA ILE A 8 -3.08 3.61 1.24
C ILE A 8 -4.58 3.77 1.48
N ALA A 9 -5.02 3.46 2.70
CA ALA A 9 -6.34 3.85 3.17
C ALA A 9 -6.27 5.20 3.89
N VAL A 10 -7.18 6.10 3.54
CA VAL A 10 -7.33 7.39 4.23
C VAL A 10 -8.46 7.26 5.23
N VAL A 11 -8.16 7.54 6.49
CA VAL A 11 -9.10 7.40 7.59
C VAL A 11 -10.17 8.48 7.52
N LYS A 12 -11.44 8.07 7.63
CA LYS A 12 -12.60 8.96 7.53
C LYS A 12 -12.96 9.60 8.86
N ASP A 13 -12.98 8.80 9.92
CA ASP A 13 -13.47 9.22 11.23
C ASP A 13 -12.77 8.50 12.40
N GLU A 14 -13.06 8.94 13.61
CA GLU A 14 -12.44 8.46 14.86
C GLU A 14 -12.84 7.01 15.22
N ASN A 15 -13.86 6.45 14.58
CA ASN A 15 -14.34 5.10 14.89
C ASN A 15 -13.54 4.01 14.15
N PHE A 16 -12.58 4.36 13.34
CA PHE A 16 -11.74 3.41 12.60
C PHE A 16 -11.19 2.28 13.51
N GLN A 17 -10.64 2.64 14.68
CA GLN A 17 -10.10 1.65 15.63
C GLN A 17 -11.20 0.86 16.37
N CYS A 18 -12.45 1.32 16.35
CA CYS A 18 -13.59 0.67 16.99
C CYS A 18 -14.23 -0.41 16.10
N ALA A 19 -13.85 -0.49 14.82
CA ALA A 19 -14.38 -1.48 13.88
C ALA A 19 -14.18 -2.91 14.42
N LYS A 20 -15.27 -3.69 14.46
CA LYS A 20 -15.28 -5.04 15.03
C LYS A 20 -14.79 -6.11 14.06
N SER A 21 -14.77 -5.77 12.78
CA SER A 21 -14.35 -6.66 11.72
C SER A 21 -13.63 -5.90 10.61
N PRO A 22 -12.80 -6.59 9.80
CA PRO A 22 -12.19 -5.96 8.61
C PRO A 22 -13.20 -5.40 7.61
N LEU A 23 -14.37 -6.02 7.45
CA LEU A 23 -15.42 -5.51 6.58
C LEU A 23 -15.99 -4.18 7.09
N GLU A 24 -16.19 -4.05 8.41
CA GLU A 24 -16.70 -2.82 9.04
C GLU A 24 -15.75 -1.63 8.85
N LEU A 25 -14.42 -1.88 8.67
CA LEU A 25 -13.47 -0.82 8.38
C LEU A 25 -13.82 0.00 7.13
N LEU A 26 -14.50 -0.59 6.14
CA LEU A 26 -14.94 0.15 4.95
C LEU A 26 -15.81 1.36 5.29
N GLU A 27 -16.56 1.33 6.39
CA GLU A 27 -17.39 2.46 6.84
C GLU A 27 -16.56 3.65 7.34
N HIS A 28 -15.32 3.36 7.77
CA HIS A 28 -14.40 4.30 8.40
C HIS A 28 -13.21 4.68 7.51
N ILE A 29 -13.21 4.24 6.25
CA ILE A 29 -12.26 4.64 5.20
C ILE A 29 -12.95 5.63 4.27
N ASP A 30 -12.33 6.78 4.03
CA ASP A 30 -12.84 7.82 3.15
C ASP A 30 -12.61 7.45 1.67
N TYR A 31 -11.36 7.12 1.34
CA TYR A 31 -10.96 6.62 0.01
C TYR A 31 -9.65 5.83 0.11
N LEU A 32 -9.34 5.11 -0.96
CA LEU A 32 -8.05 4.45 -1.13
C LEU A 32 -7.18 5.22 -2.14
N LEU A 33 -5.87 5.14 -1.96
CA LEU A 33 -4.89 5.75 -2.87
C LEU A 33 -3.97 4.67 -3.42
N PRO A 34 -3.87 4.49 -4.75
CA PRO A 34 -2.74 3.80 -5.34
C PRO A 34 -1.43 4.41 -4.86
N PHE A 35 -0.46 3.59 -4.49
CA PHE A 35 0.77 4.07 -3.90
C PHE A 35 1.99 3.32 -4.42
N ILE A 36 3.00 4.05 -4.86
CA ILE A 36 4.34 3.53 -5.11
C ILE A 36 5.26 4.04 -4.01
N GLN A 37 5.85 3.12 -3.26
CA GLN A 37 6.86 3.45 -2.26
C GLN A 37 8.26 3.30 -2.85
N LEU A 38 9.11 4.27 -2.56
CA LEU A 38 10.53 4.28 -2.92
C LEU A 38 11.36 4.19 -1.64
N SER A 39 12.20 3.17 -1.55
CA SER A 39 13.04 2.91 -0.38
C SER A 39 14.51 2.74 -0.76
N ASP A 40 15.40 3.04 0.17
CA ASP A 40 16.84 2.77 0.03
C ASP A 40 17.24 1.39 0.56
N ALA A 41 16.34 0.73 1.29
CA ALA A 41 16.61 -0.61 1.83
C ALA A 41 16.61 -1.64 0.71
N SER A 42 17.77 -2.24 0.42
CA SER A 42 17.86 -3.37 -0.49
C SER A 42 17.36 -4.64 0.19
N PRO A 43 16.53 -5.46 -0.47
CA PRO A 43 16.21 -6.79 0.01
C PRO A 43 17.52 -7.60 0.14
N GLY A 44 17.83 -8.06 1.35
CA GLY A 44 19.02 -8.87 1.61
C GLY A 44 20.14 -8.19 2.40
N ASP A 45 20.09 -6.89 2.60
CA ASP A 45 20.98 -6.25 3.56
C ASP A 45 20.58 -6.66 4.98
N SER A 46 21.47 -7.33 5.70
CA SER A 46 21.26 -7.73 7.10
C SER A 46 21.33 -6.50 8.02
N GLN A 47 20.32 -5.64 7.92
CA GLN A 47 20.22 -4.49 8.81
C GLN A 47 19.67 -4.94 10.17
N SER A 48 20.22 -4.39 11.25
CA SER A 48 19.66 -4.64 12.58
C SER A 48 18.25 -4.02 12.67
N ALA A 49 17.39 -4.57 13.53
CA ALA A 49 16.07 -4.01 13.80
C ALA A 49 16.14 -2.53 14.20
N LEU A 50 17.17 -2.16 14.99
CA LEU A 50 17.41 -0.77 15.38
C LEU A 50 17.73 0.14 14.19
N THR A 51 18.52 -0.34 13.24
CA THR A 51 18.84 0.41 12.02
C THR A 51 17.59 0.61 11.17
N LEU A 52 16.77 -0.43 11.01
CA LEU A 52 15.50 -0.34 10.28
C LEU A 52 14.54 0.69 10.89
N ILE A 53 14.40 0.68 12.21
CA ILE A 53 13.59 1.68 12.93
C ILE A 53 14.17 3.09 12.72
N ALA A 54 15.47 3.27 12.93
CA ALA A 54 16.13 4.57 12.82
C ALA A 54 16.07 5.17 11.41
N THR A 55 16.00 4.33 10.37
CA THR A 55 15.92 4.75 8.97
C THR A 55 14.49 4.77 8.44
N ASN A 56 13.47 4.62 9.29
CA ASN A 56 12.07 4.51 8.87
C ASN A 56 11.86 3.42 7.80
N LEU A 57 12.42 2.24 8.04
CA LEU A 57 12.43 1.10 7.10
C LEU A 57 13.04 1.44 5.73
N GLY A 58 13.90 2.44 5.67
CA GLY A 58 14.50 2.95 4.44
C GLY A 58 13.55 3.75 3.55
N THR A 59 12.31 3.97 3.96
CA THR A 59 11.33 4.73 3.18
C THR A 59 11.79 6.18 2.96
N ARG A 60 11.88 6.62 1.70
CA ARG A 60 12.33 7.96 1.32
C ARG A 60 11.22 8.79 0.69
N PHE A 61 10.54 8.22 -0.29
CA PHE A 61 9.52 8.91 -1.08
C PHE A 61 8.35 7.99 -1.32
N GLY A 62 7.22 8.60 -1.63
CA GLY A 62 6.04 7.91 -2.10
C GLY A 62 5.33 8.73 -3.17
N VAL A 63 4.80 8.04 -4.16
CA VAL A 63 3.97 8.63 -5.20
C VAL A 63 2.56 8.10 -5.00
N VAL A 64 1.59 9.02 -4.88
CA VAL A 64 0.17 8.69 -4.71
C VAL A 64 -0.58 8.92 -6.01
N GLY A 65 -1.51 8.00 -6.33
CA GLY A 65 -2.39 8.09 -7.48
C GLY A 65 -3.71 8.80 -7.18
N THR A 66 -4.62 8.74 -8.14
CA THR A 66 -5.98 9.28 -8.01
C THR A 66 -6.78 8.49 -6.97
N PRO A 67 -7.54 9.16 -6.09
CA PRO A 67 -8.37 8.49 -5.09
C PRO A 67 -9.37 7.52 -5.72
N ILE A 68 -9.51 6.36 -5.09
CA ILE A 68 -10.48 5.31 -5.41
C ILE A 68 -11.61 5.42 -4.38
N PRO A 69 -12.84 5.71 -4.78
CA PRO A 69 -13.98 5.70 -3.86
C PRO A 69 -14.17 4.34 -3.20
N VAL A 70 -14.48 4.33 -1.92
CA VAL A 70 -14.78 3.11 -1.15
C VAL A 70 -16.29 2.88 -1.14
N GLU A 71 -16.69 1.67 -1.48
CA GLU A 71 -18.07 1.21 -1.31
C GLU A 71 -18.17 0.36 -0.04
N HIS A 72 -19.11 0.68 0.84
CA HIS A 72 -19.33 -0.06 2.10
C HIS A 72 -20.13 -1.34 1.85
N THR A 73 -19.63 -2.22 0.98
CA THR A 73 -20.33 -3.42 0.52
C THR A 73 -19.45 -4.67 0.59
N GLN A 74 -20.09 -5.81 0.77
CA GLN A 74 -19.42 -7.11 0.68
C GLN A 74 -18.74 -7.30 -0.69
N ALA A 75 -19.37 -6.83 -1.76
CA ALA A 75 -18.81 -6.93 -3.12
C ALA A 75 -17.50 -6.14 -3.26
N PHE A 76 -17.40 -4.95 -2.66
CA PHE A 76 -16.16 -4.16 -2.68
C PHE A 76 -15.08 -4.82 -1.81
N TYR A 77 -15.47 -5.37 -0.66
CA TYR A 77 -14.57 -6.17 0.18
C TYR A 77 -13.95 -7.31 -0.63
N GLU A 78 -14.77 -8.09 -1.32
CA GLU A 78 -14.29 -9.19 -2.17
C GLU A 78 -13.39 -8.73 -3.32
N LYS A 79 -13.69 -7.57 -3.94
CA LYS A 79 -12.83 -6.96 -4.96
C LYS A 79 -11.43 -6.65 -4.42
N LEU A 80 -11.32 -6.16 -3.19
CA LEU A 80 -10.02 -5.90 -2.57
C LEU A 80 -9.21 -7.18 -2.37
N ALA A 81 -9.85 -8.29 -2.05
CA ALA A 81 -9.16 -9.58 -1.91
C ALA A 81 -8.70 -10.16 -3.26
N THR A 82 -9.55 -10.01 -4.28
CA THR A 82 -9.34 -10.65 -5.60
C THR A 82 -8.59 -9.78 -6.60
N MET A 83 -8.44 -8.47 -6.33
CA MET A 83 -7.69 -7.58 -7.22
C MET A 83 -6.29 -8.11 -7.47
N CYS A 84 -5.79 -7.85 -8.68
CA CYS A 84 -4.41 -8.11 -9.06
C CYS A 84 -3.65 -6.79 -9.19
N VAL A 85 -2.53 -6.66 -8.48
CA VAL A 85 -1.63 -5.51 -8.59
C VAL A 85 -0.47 -5.93 -9.50
N VAL A 86 -0.34 -5.28 -10.64
CA VAL A 86 0.67 -5.59 -11.66
C VAL A 86 1.65 -4.45 -11.78
N MET A 87 2.93 -4.73 -11.65
CA MET A 87 4.02 -3.78 -11.85
C MET A 87 4.72 -4.07 -13.17
N THR A 88 4.90 -3.04 -14.00
CA THR A 88 5.57 -3.13 -15.30
C THR A 88 6.68 -2.08 -15.45
N ASP A 89 7.64 -2.35 -16.32
CA ASP A 89 8.61 -1.35 -16.76
C ASP A 89 8.03 -0.42 -17.86
N GLY A 90 8.89 0.51 -18.37
CA GLY A 90 8.50 1.46 -19.40
C GLY A 90 8.20 0.84 -20.78
N ASP A 91 8.66 -0.40 -21.02
CA ASP A 91 8.42 -1.18 -22.25
C ASP A 91 7.19 -2.09 -22.11
N GLY A 92 6.57 -2.13 -20.93
CA GLY A 92 5.40 -2.94 -20.62
C GLY A 92 5.72 -4.36 -20.16
N ASN A 93 6.99 -4.69 -19.91
CA ASN A 93 7.36 -6.00 -19.37
C ASN A 93 6.96 -6.06 -17.89
N GLU A 94 6.39 -7.19 -17.47
CA GLU A 94 6.01 -7.42 -16.09
C GLU A 94 7.24 -7.56 -15.19
N LEU A 95 7.30 -6.75 -14.15
CA LEU A 95 8.32 -6.80 -13.09
C LEU A 95 7.86 -7.62 -11.89
N GLY A 96 6.56 -7.81 -11.75
CA GLY A 96 5.93 -8.62 -10.72
C GLY A 96 4.44 -8.36 -10.64
N ALA A 97 3.74 -9.30 -10.03
CA ALA A 97 2.31 -9.18 -9.73
C ALA A 97 2.01 -9.81 -8.37
N GLY A 98 0.90 -9.40 -7.77
CA GLY A 98 0.41 -9.93 -6.50
C GLY A 98 -1.09 -9.70 -6.34
N HIS A 99 -1.73 -10.52 -5.52
CA HIS A 99 -3.16 -10.42 -5.25
C HIS A 99 -3.43 -9.80 -3.87
N GLY A 100 -4.58 -9.14 -3.73
CA GLY A 100 -5.00 -8.59 -2.45
C GLY A 100 -5.03 -9.61 -1.33
N SER A 101 -5.45 -10.83 -1.61
CA SER A 101 -5.50 -11.95 -0.65
C SER A 101 -4.13 -12.39 -0.12
N GLU A 102 -3.02 -12.02 -0.74
CA GLU A 102 -1.67 -12.35 -0.27
C GLU A 102 -1.27 -11.53 0.98
N LEU A 103 -1.93 -10.39 1.20
CA LEU A 103 -1.75 -9.57 2.41
C LEU A 103 -2.59 -10.13 3.57
N LEU A 104 -2.04 -11.04 4.36
CA LEU A 104 -2.73 -11.67 5.51
C LEU A 104 -4.13 -12.23 5.17
N GLY A 105 -4.32 -12.70 3.94
CA GLY A 105 -5.59 -13.17 3.42
C GLY A 105 -6.50 -12.07 2.88
N HIS A 106 -6.31 -10.80 3.28
CA HIS A 106 -7.08 -9.65 2.81
C HIS A 106 -6.41 -8.32 3.21
N PRO A 107 -6.36 -7.28 2.35
CA PRO A 107 -5.71 -6.00 2.66
C PRO A 107 -6.25 -5.33 3.95
N LEU A 108 -7.55 -5.41 4.20
CA LEU A 108 -8.15 -4.83 5.40
C LEU A 108 -7.83 -5.59 6.68
N HIS A 109 -7.34 -6.84 6.60
CA HIS A 109 -6.84 -7.55 7.79
C HIS A 109 -5.61 -6.86 8.37
N THR A 110 -4.71 -6.37 7.50
CA THR A 110 -3.53 -5.60 7.91
C THR A 110 -3.95 -4.32 8.66
N LEU A 111 -4.91 -3.59 8.11
CA LEU A 111 -5.40 -2.35 8.72
C LEU A 111 -6.15 -2.60 10.03
N HIS A 112 -6.96 -3.64 10.08
CA HIS A 112 -7.69 -4.03 11.30
C HIS A 112 -6.71 -4.42 12.40
N TRP A 113 -5.70 -5.23 12.06
CA TRP A 113 -4.63 -5.59 12.99
C TRP A 113 -3.87 -4.34 13.48
N LEU A 114 -3.48 -3.44 12.58
CA LEU A 114 -2.78 -2.20 12.92
C LEU A 114 -3.62 -1.32 13.87
N GLY A 115 -4.91 -1.16 13.59
CA GLY A 115 -5.82 -0.41 14.45
C GLY A 115 -5.87 -0.95 15.88
N ARG A 116 -5.93 -2.28 16.02
CA ARG A 116 -5.94 -2.95 17.33
C ARG A 116 -4.59 -2.84 18.06
N ASP A 117 -3.48 -2.97 17.33
CA ASP A 117 -2.14 -2.85 17.90
C ASP A 117 -1.88 -1.42 18.41
N LEU A 118 -2.24 -0.40 17.64
CA LEU A 118 -2.12 0.99 18.05
C LEU A 118 -3.02 1.30 19.26
N GLU A 119 -4.24 0.79 19.30
CA GLU A 119 -5.13 0.93 20.46
C GLU A 119 -4.53 0.29 21.72
N TYR A 120 -3.98 -0.91 21.58
CA TYR A 120 -3.29 -1.59 22.69
C TYR A 120 -2.10 -0.77 23.25
N ASN A 121 -1.40 -0.05 22.37
CA ASN A 121 -0.28 0.82 22.73
C ASN A 121 -0.73 2.26 23.08
N ALA A 122 -2.01 2.48 23.35
CA ALA A 122 -2.59 3.79 23.67
C ALA A 122 -2.35 4.87 22.60
N GLN A 123 -2.15 4.45 21.35
CA GLN A 123 -2.03 5.34 20.19
C GLN A 123 -3.38 5.44 19.47
N ARG A 124 -3.70 6.65 19.02
CA ARG A 124 -4.96 6.91 18.33
C ARG A 124 -4.74 7.26 16.87
N ILE A 125 -5.52 6.63 16.01
CA ILE A 125 -5.65 6.97 14.61
C ILE A 125 -6.64 8.15 14.51
N GLN A 126 -6.30 9.13 13.68
CA GLN A 126 -7.08 10.35 13.50
C GLN A 126 -7.71 10.39 12.10
N PRO A 127 -8.85 11.10 11.92
CA PRO A 127 -9.37 11.40 10.61
C PRO A 127 -8.31 12.06 9.72
N GLY A 128 -8.17 11.58 8.48
CA GLY A 128 -7.16 12.03 7.53
C GLY A 128 -5.82 11.30 7.61
N ASP A 129 -5.60 10.45 8.62
CA ASP A 129 -4.42 9.60 8.67
C ASP A 129 -4.36 8.68 7.43
N ARG A 130 -3.15 8.41 6.97
CA ARG A 130 -2.86 7.59 5.80
C ARG A 130 -2.18 6.31 6.24
N LEU A 131 -2.87 5.20 6.07
CA LEU A 131 -2.43 3.89 6.53
C LEU A 131 -2.12 3.00 5.33
N SER A 132 -0.87 2.54 5.22
CA SER A 132 -0.46 1.57 4.22
C SER A 132 -1.02 0.19 4.56
N VAL A 133 -1.52 -0.53 3.55
CA VAL A 133 -1.95 -1.92 3.71
C VAL A 133 -0.77 -2.90 3.66
N GLY A 134 0.38 -2.46 3.14
CA GLY A 134 1.57 -3.27 2.90
C GLY A 134 1.80 -3.57 1.41
N PRO A 135 3.00 -4.01 1.05
CA PRO A 135 3.37 -4.24 -0.33
C PRO A 135 2.70 -5.51 -0.88
N PHE A 136 2.08 -5.42 -2.07
CA PHE A 136 1.41 -6.54 -2.74
C PHE A 136 2.37 -7.50 -3.45
N LEU A 137 3.60 -7.08 -3.67
CA LEU A 137 4.62 -7.88 -4.35
C LEU A 137 6.01 -7.57 -3.75
N THR A 138 6.96 -8.45 -4.03
CA THR A 138 8.35 -8.24 -3.61
C THR A 138 8.88 -6.94 -4.20
N PRO A 139 9.52 -6.07 -3.38
CA PRO A 139 10.12 -4.84 -3.88
C PRO A 139 11.14 -5.08 -5.00
N VAL A 140 11.08 -4.27 -6.05
CA VAL A 140 11.90 -4.41 -7.26
C VAL A 140 13.01 -3.35 -7.25
N PRO A 141 14.29 -3.73 -7.49
CA PRO A 141 15.35 -2.74 -7.68
C PRO A 141 15.05 -1.82 -8.86
N ALA A 142 15.18 -0.51 -8.66
CA ALA A 142 14.98 0.49 -9.70
C ALA A 142 16.32 1.09 -10.14
N ARG A 143 16.40 1.43 -11.44
CA ARG A 143 17.58 2.03 -12.07
C ARG A 143 17.27 3.45 -12.52
N ALA A 144 18.28 4.29 -12.55
CA ALA A 144 18.18 5.62 -13.14
C ALA A 144 17.67 5.55 -14.60
N GLY A 145 16.81 6.47 -15.00
CA GLY A 145 16.15 6.51 -16.30
C GLY A 145 14.96 5.56 -16.44
N GLN A 146 14.79 4.58 -15.55
CA GLN A 146 13.70 3.60 -15.63
C GLN A 146 12.35 4.23 -15.30
N GLN A 147 11.33 3.87 -16.07
CA GLN A 147 9.93 4.11 -15.73
C GLN A 147 9.33 2.84 -15.16
N ILE A 148 8.57 2.95 -14.08
CA ILE A 148 7.84 1.86 -13.45
C ILE A 148 6.38 2.28 -13.33
N SER A 149 5.48 1.40 -13.72
CA SER A 149 4.03 1.59 -13.64
C SER A 149 3.39 0.49 -12.81
N VAL A 150 2.37 0.84 -12.03
CA VAL A 150 1.58 -0.10 -11.23
C VAL A 150 0.12 0.05 -11.60
N ARG A 151 -0.57 -1.05 -11.89
CA ARG A 151 -2.01 -1.08 -12.18
C ARG A 151 -2.73 -2.01 -11.21
N TYR A 152 -3.90 -1.56 -10.75
CA TYR A 152 -4.76 -2.28 -9.80
C TYR A 152 -5.97 -2.85 -10.55
N VAL A 153 -5.79 -4.00 -11.15
CA VAL A 153 -6.79 -4.70 -11.97
C VAL A 153 -7.87 -5.27 -11.07
N GLY A 154 -9.13 -5.05 -11.45
CA GLY A 154 -10.31 -5.50 -10.69
C GLY A 154 -10.87 -4.46 -9.72
N LEU A 155 -10.15 -3.37 -9.42
CA LEU A 155 -10.71 -2.22 -8.72
C LEU A 155 -11.48 -1.29 -9.68
N PRO A 156 -12.42 -0.46 -9.17
CA PRO A 156 -13.18 0.48 -10.00
C PRO A 156 -12.25 1.40 -10.81
N GLY A 157 -12.43 1.41 -12.12
CA GLY A 157 -11.62 2.20 -13.04
C GLY A 157 -10.21 1.67 -13.30
N GLU A 158 -9.83 0.53 -12.73
CA GLU A 158 -8.49 -0.06 -12.86
C GLU A 158 -7.37 0.98 -12.77
N PRO A 159 -7.27 1.72 -11.68
CA PRO A 159 -6.35 2.84 -11.57
C PRO A 159 -4.91 2.40 -11.81
N SER A 160 -4.15 3.29 -12.42
CA SER A 160 -2.72 3.10 -12.61
C SER A 160 -1.94 4.32 -12.15
N ILE A 161 -0.71 4.07 -11.73
CA ILE A 161 0.22 5.10 -11.27
C ILE A 161 1.61 4.76 -11.81
N SER A 162 2.40 5.76 -12.15
CA SER A 162 3.75 5.54 -12.65
C SER A 162 4.75 6.53 -12.04
N VAL A 163 5.98 6.07 -11.97
CA VAL A 163 7.12 6.88 -11.52
C VAL A 163 8.26 6.72 -12.53
N ARG A 164 9.00 7.79 -12.76
CA ARG A 164 10.26 7.76 -13.49
C ARG A 164 11.40 8.09 -12.55
N ILE A 165 12.38 7.20 -12.50
CA ILE A 165 13.59 7.40 -11.70
C ILE A 165 14.53 8.30 -12.48
N SER A 166 14.82 9.50 -11.96
CA SER A 166 15.73 10.43 -12.62
C SER A 166 17.18 9.93 -12.59
N GLU A 167 17.95 10.36 -13.57
CA GLU A 167 19.41 10.26 -13.52
C GLU A 167 19.94 11.10 -12.35
N PRO A 168 21.02 10.68 -11.66
CA PRO A 168 21.67 11.55 -10.70
C PRO A 168 22.21 12.81 -11.42
N ILE A 169 22.05 13.94 -10.75
CA ILE A 169 22.58 15.22 -11.21
C ILE A 169 24.09 15.26 -10.98
#